data_169d0af4ac48fa3d2e402acff756bafd
#
_entry.id   169d0af4ac48fa3d2e402acff756bafd
#
_cell.length_a   1.000
_cell.length_b   1.000
_cell.length_c   1.000
_cell.angle_alpha   90.00
_cell.angle_beta   90.00
_cell.angle_gamma   90.00
#
_symmetry.space_group_name_H-M   'P 1'
#
loop_
_entity.id
_entity.type
_entity.pdbx_description
1 polymer ?
#
loop_
_entity_poly.entity_id
_entity_poly.type
_entity_poly.pdbx_seq_one_letter_code
_entity_poly.pdbx_strand_id
1 'polypeptide(L)'
;MLLLLGGGYFSYQAIKIDLKAQVAQILLNYAWQQSLKNGEGAQPWPSFDGRPIFKLVITKHQVSQIVLDGTSGQSLAFGPGFHSETHLPYMNKTTAISSHRDSHGNFIKKLIVGDEIQLQDLHKQWHYYI
;
A
#
# COMPACT_ATOMS: atom_id res chain seq x y z
N MET A 1 -28.55 4.27 30.94
CA MET A 1 -28.73 3.08 30.07
C MET A 1 -28.54 3.36 28.60
N LEU A 2 -29.02 4.47 28.04
CA LEU A 2 -28.82 4.88 26.65
C LEU A 2 -27.34 5.12 26.26
N LEU A 3 -26.51 5.67 27.16
CA LEU A 3 -25.08 5.92 26.94
C LEU A 3 -24.25 4.62 26.81
N LEU A 4 -24.63 3.55 27.51
CA LEU A 4 -23.95 2.25 27.41
C LEU A 4 -24.27 1.54 26.10
N LEU A 5 -25.47 1.70 25.57
CA LEU A 5 -25.86 1.14 24.25
C LEU A 5 -25.19 1.88 23.11
N GLY A 6 -25.04 3.22 23.19
CA GLY A 6 -24.31 4.03 22.24
C GLY A 6 -22.81 3.69 22.20
N GLY A 7 -22.18 3.56 23.37
CA GLY A 7 -20.75 3.18 23.46
C GLY A 7 -20.46 1.79 22.87
N GLY A 8 -21.34 0.82 23.14
CA GLY A 8 -21.20 -0.53 22.57
C GLY A 8 -21.33 -0.56 21.04
N TYR A 9 -22.23 0.23 20.46
CA TYR A 9 -22.41 0.33 19.01
C TYR A 9 -21.18 0.95 18.31
N PHE A 10 -20.64 2.06 18.87
CA PHE A 10 -19.44 2.71 18.32
C PHE A 10 -18.20 1.81 18.43
N SER A 11 -18.03 1.10 19.54
CA SER A 11 -16.94 0.13 19.71
C SER A 11 -17.05 -1.02 18.72
N TYR A 12 -18.24 -1.54 18.47
CA TYR A 12 -18.48 -2.59 17.50
C TYR A 12 -18.17 -2.15 16.05
N GLN A 13 -18.52 -0.91 15.68
CA GLN A 13 -18.19 -0.34 14.38
C GLN A 13 -16.68 -0.17 14.19
N ALA A 14 -15.98 0.34 15.21
CA ALA A 14 -14.52 0.51 15.18
C ALA A 14 -13.79 -0.85 14.97
N ILE A 15 -14.18 -1.88 15.73
CA ILE A 15 -13.63 -3.24 15.60
C ILE A 15 -13.84 -3.82 14.19
N LYS A 16 -15.01 -3.59 13.61
CA LYS A 16 -15.29 -4.04 12.23
C LYS A 16 -14.41 -3.38 11.19
N ILE A 17 -14.13 -2.08 11.32
CA ILE A 17 -13.28 -1.33 10.39
C ILE A 17 -11.84 -1.84 10.49
N ASP A 18 -11.31 -2.02 11.68
CA ASP A 18 -9.96 -2.54 11.90
C ASP A 18 -9.80 -3.96 11.35
N LEU A 19 -10.78 -4.83 11.57
CA LEU A 19 -10.74 -6.20 11.07
C LEU A 19 -10.74 -6.23 9.53
N LYS A 20 -11.58 -5.42 8.89
CA LYS A 20 -11.60 -5.31 7.42
C LYS A 20 -10.27 -4.82 6.86
N ALA A 21 -9.65 -3.83 7.50
CA ALA A 21 -8.35 -3.31 7.09
C ALA A 21 -7.25 -4.37 7.21
N GLN A 22 -7.24 -5.14 8.30
CA GLN A 22 -6.28 -6.24 8.49
C GLN A 22 -6.46 -7.35 7.46
N VAL A 23 -7.70 -7.77 7.19
CA VAL A 23 -8.00 -8.79 6.16
C VAL A 23 -7.55 -8.29 4.78
N ALA A 24 -7.81 -7.02 4.45
CA ALA A 24 -7.38 -6.43 3.19
C ALA A 24 -5.84 -6.47 3.04
N GLN A 25 -5.08 -6.16 4.11
CA GLN A 25 -3.61 -6.25 4.07
C GLN A 25 -3.10 -7.69 3.89
N ILE A 26 -3.77 -8.67 4.49
CA ILE A 26 -3.44 -10.10 4.28
C ILE A 26 -3.66 -10.48 2.80
N LEU A 27 -4.80 -10.09 2.24
CA LEU A 27 -5.13 -10.37 0.84
C LEU A 27 -4.18 -9.66 -0.14
N LEU A 28 -3.81 -8.42 0.15
CA LEU A 28 -2.81 -7.67 -0.65
C LEU A 28 -1.44 -8.36 -0.61
N ASN A 29 -0.99 -8.80 0.56
CA ASN A 29 0.27 -9.53 0.67
C ASN A 29 0.22 -10.88 -0.07
N TYR A 30 -0.91 -11.59 0.01
CA TYR A 30 -1.09 -12.82 -0.76
C TYR A 30 -1.06 -12.56 -2.27
N ALA A 31 -1.78 -11.53 -2.74
CA ALA A 31 -1.76 -11.11 -4.13
C ALA A 31 -0.36 -10.70 -4.59
N TRP A 32 0.42 -10.02 -3.74
CA TRP A 32 1.83 -9.70 -4.01
C TRP A 32 2.67 -10.96 -4.23
N GLN A 33 2.52 -11.97 -3.38
CA GLN A 33 3.25 -13.24 -3.54
C GLN A 33 2.85 -13.95 -4.84
N GLN A 34 1.58 -13.92 -5.22
CA GLN A 34 1.11 -14.47 -6.51
C GLN A 34 1.67 -13.65 -7.68
N SER A 35 1.69 -12.33 -7.57
CA SER A 35 2.26 -11.45 -8.58
C SER A 35 3.74 -11.72 -8.83
N LEU A 36 4.52 -11.97 -7.78
CA LEU A 36 5.94 -12.35 -7.88
C LEU A 36 6.17 -13.71 -8.56
N LYS A 37 5.21 -14.62 -8.48
CA LYS A 37 5.28 -15.93 -9.15
C LYS A 37 4.94 -15.81 -10.64
N ASN A 38 3.96 -15.00 -10.97
CA ASN A 38 3.39 -14.88 -12.30
C ASN A 38 4.07 -13.80 -13.15
N GLY A 39 4.78 -12.85 -12.53
CA GLY A 39 5.35 -11.67 -13.18
C GLY A 39 4.33 -10.59 -13.57
N GLU A 40 3.09 -10.72 -13.11
CA GLU A 40 1.98 -9.79 -13.37
C GLU A 40 1.22 -9.51 -12.08
N GLY A 41 0.65 -8.31 -11.96
CA GLY A 41 -0.16 -7.93 -10.80
C GLY A 41 -1.40 -8.83 -10.64
N ALA A 42 -1.44 -9.65 -9.59
CA ALA A 42 -2.58 -10.49 -9.26
C ALA A 42 -3.68 -9.67 -8.57
N GLN A 43 -4.94 -9.95 -8.88
CA GLN A 43 -6.08 -9.27 -8.25
C GLN A 43 -6.24 -9.75 -6.79
N PRO A 44 -6.24 -8.86 -5.79
CA PRO A 44 -6.33 -9.24 -4.37
C PRO A 44 -7.67 -9.88 -3.99
N TRP A 45 -8.78 -9.36 -4.53
CA TRP A 45 -10.14 -9.92 -4.38
C TRP A 45 -11.02 -9.50 -5.55
N PRO A 46 -12.13 -10.21 -5.81
CA PRO A 46 -13.08 -9.85 -6.86
C PRO A 46 -13.58 -8.40 -6.68
N SER A 47 -13.78 -7.68 -7.78
CA SER A 47 -14.22 -6.28 -7.83
C SER A 47 -13.21 -5.23 -7.32
N PHE A 48 -12.02 -5.58 -6.87
CA PHE A 48 -10.98 -4.63 -6.56
C PHE A 48 -10.23 -4.22 -7.84
N ASP A 49 -10.09 -2.91 -8.06
CA ASP A 49 -9.47 -2.37 -9.27
C ASP A 49 -7.94 -2.28 -9.19
N GLY A 50 -7.38 -2.27 -7.99
CA GLY A 50 -5.94 -2.17 -7.76
C GLY A 50 -5.23 -3.52 -7.86
N ARG A 51 -4.05 -3.54 -8.48
CA ARG A 51 -3.17 -4.70 -8.55
C ARG A 51 -1.81 -4.35 -7.95
N PRO A 52 -1.18 -5.24 -7.17
CA PRO A 52 0.18 -5.03 -6.70
C PRO A 52 1.16 -4.85 -7.85
N ILE A 53 1.98 -3.81 -7.80
CA ILE A 53 3.00 -3.55 -8.81
C ILE A 53 4.41 -3.41 -8.20
N PHE A 54 4.50 -2.85 -6.99
CA PHE A 54 5.75 -2.74 -6.24
C PHE A 54 5.55 -3.07 -4.77
N LYS A 55 6.65 -3.42 -4.10
CA LYS A 55 6.74 -3.40 -2.66
C LYS A 55 7.67 -2.26 -2.24
N LEU A 56 7.13 -1.30 -1.47
CA LEU A 56 7.86 -0.18 -0.89
C LEU A 56 8.40 -0.57 0.47
N VAL A 57 9.71 -0.40 0.68
CA VAL A 57 10.36 -0.65 1.96
C VAL A 57 11.23 0.54 2.34
N ILE A 58 11.11 0.99 3.60
CA ILE A 58 11.99 1.99 4.21
C ILE A 58 12.36 1.44 5.58
N THR A 59 13.46 0.71 5.64
CA THR A 59 13.87 -0.08 6.81
C THR A 59 14.04 0.77 8.06
N LYS A 60 14.65 1.94 7.95
CA LYS A 60 14.87 2.88 9.06
C LYS A 60 13.56 3.30 9.74
N HIS A 61 12.48 3.42 8.99
CA HIS A 61 11.17 3.85 9.49
C HIS A 61 10.19 2.68 9.66
N GLN A 62 10.66 1.43 9.52
CA GLN A 62 9.83 0.22 9.62
C GLN A 62 8.62 0.24 8.68
N VAL A 63 8.78 0.83 7.50
CA VAL A 63 7.74 0.86 6.46
C VAL A 63 7.91 -0.34 5.54
N SER A 64 6.82 -1.05 5.31
CA SER A 64 6.71 -2.12 4.32
C SER A 64 5.28 -2.13 3.78
N GLN A 65 5.08 -1.67 2.56
CA GLN A 65 3.76 -1.48 1.96
C GLN A 65 3.72 -2.01 0.53
N ILE A 66 2.58 -2.54 0.14
CA ILE A 66 2.32 -2.92 -1.25
C ILE A 66 1.81 -1.69 -2.00
N VAL A 67 2.49 -1.34 -3.08
CA VAL A 67 2.09 -0.26 -3.99
C VAL A 67 1.20 -0.86 -5.09
N LEU A 68 0.05 -0.25 -5.30
CA LEU A 68 -0.95 -0.67 -6.26
C LEU A 68 -0.78 0.07 -7.59
N ASP A 69 -1.15 -0.55 -8.69
CA ASP A 69 -1.23 0.11 -9.98
C ASP A 69 -2.44 1.04 -10.02
N GLY A 70 -2.18 2.30 -10.37
CA GLY A 70 -3.21 3.34 -10.40
C GLY A 70 -3.47 4.04 -9.06
N THR A 71 -4.13 5.18 -9.15
CA THR A 71 -4.41 6.09 -8.03
C THR A 71 -5.92 6.32 -7.84
N SER A 72 -6.74 5.29 -8.11
CA SER A 72 -8.17 5.36 -7.85
C SER A 72 -8.45 5.55 -6.35
N GLY A 73 -9.62 6.10 -6.02
CA GLY A 73 -10.02 6.21 -4.61
C GLY A 73 -10.06 4.86 -3.90
N GLN A 74 -10.39 3.78 -4.61
CA GLN A 74 -10.38 2.43 -4.07
C GLN A 74 -8.95 1.95 -3.78
N SER A 75 -8.01 2.11 -4.72
CA SER A 75 -6.60 1.75 -4.52
C SER A 75 -5.99 2.51 -3.35
N LEU A 76 -6.15 3.85 -3.33
CA LEU A 76 -5.57 4.70 -2.27
C LEU A 76 -6.16 4.45 -0.88
N ALA A 77 -7.37 3.88 -0.78
CA ALA A 77 -7.93 3.48 0.50
C ALA A 77 -7.17 2.31 1.16
N PHE A 78 -6.51 1.47 0.36
CA PHE A 78 -5.85 0.26 0.85
C PHE A 78 -4.32 0.30 0.78
N GLY A 79 -3.72 1.23 0.04
CA GLY A 79 -2.28 1.36 -0.05
C GLY A 79 -1.82 2.56 -0.88
N PRO A 80 -0.50 2.74 -1.01
CA PRO A 80 0.05 3.68 -1.98
C PRO A 80 -0.31 3.26 -3.39
N GLY A 81 -0.52 4.24 -4.28
CA GLY A 81 -0.83 4.02 -5.69
C GLY A 81 0.26 4.58 -6.61
N PHE A 82 0.67 3.79 -7.58
CA PHE A 82 1.58 4.20 -8.63
C PHE A 82 0.84 4.98 -9.72
N HIS A 83 1.42 6.10 -10.14
CA HIS A 83 0.91 6.87 -11.28
C HIS A 83 1.37 6.24 -12.60
N SER A 84 0.46 5.55 -13.28
CA SER A 84 0.75 4.81 -14.50
C SER A 84 1.23 5.70 -15.67
N GLU A 85 0.98 7.01 -15.59
CA GLU A 85 1.49 8.00 -16.56
C GLU A 85 2.97 8.33 -16.36
N THR A 86 3.56 7.91 -15.24
CA THR A 86 4.97 8.12 -14.93
C THR A 86 5.82 6.91 -15.31
N HIS A 87 7.13 7.02 -15.10
CA HIS A 87 8.04 5.97 -15.52
C HIS A 87 8.24 4.92 -14.44
N LEU A 88 8.51 3.70 -14.86
CA LEU A 88 8.87 2.61 -13.96
C LEU A 88 10.26 2.85 -13.32
N PRO A 89 10.52 2.33 -12.12
CA PRO A 89 11.75 2.58 -11.36
C PRO A 89 13.05 2.32 -12.12
N TYR A 90 13.07 1.32 -13.01
CA TYR A 90 14.27 0.94 -13.77
C TYR A 90 14.54 1.80 -15.02
N MET A 91 13.69 2.78 -15.32
CA MET A 91 13.83 3.61 -16.54
C MET A 91 14.71 4.84 -16.35
N ASN A 92 15.35 5.01 -15.19
CA ASN A 92 16.19 6.17 -14.84
C ASN A 92 15.49 7.52 -15.07
N LYS A 93 14.22 7.59 -14.74
CA LYS A 93 13.32 8.75 -14.85
C LYS A 93 12.45 8.86 -13.59
N THR A 94 11.58 9.86 -13.54
CA THR A 94 10.71 10.07 -12.38
C THR A 94 9.65 8.99 -12.28
N THR A 95 9.58 8.34 -11.14
CA THR A 95 8.50 7.45 -10.70
C THR A 95 7.66 8.19 -9.67
N ALA A 96 6.35 8.28 -9.86
CA ALA A 96 5.46 8.93 -8.90
C ALA A 96 4.55 7.92 -8.20
N ILE A 97 4.52 7.98 -6.88
CA ILE A 97 3.68 7.17 -6.01
C ILE A 97 2.92 8.12 -5.08
N SER A 98 1.60 8.01 -5.05
CA SER A 98 0.74 8.77 -4.15
C SER A 98 0.24 7.92 -2.99
N SER A 99 -0.02 8.56 -1.87
CA SER A 99 -0.59 7.91 -0.70
C SER A 99 -1.39 8.90 0.14
N HIS A 100 -2.40 8.41 0.85
CA HIS A 100 -3.11 9.24 1.82
C HIS A 100 -2.18 9.63 2.96
N ARG A 101 -2.06 10.94 3.18
CA ARG A 101 -1.14 11.58 4.13
C ARG A 101 -1.26 11.04 5.56
N ASP A 102 -2.46 10.80 6.02
CA ASP A 102 -2.74 10.47 7.43
C ASP A 102 -2.90 8.95 7.69
N SER A 103 -2.72 8.13 6.66
CA SER A 103 -2.69 6.67 6.74
C SER A 103 -1.40 6.10 6.15
N HIS A 104 -1.46 5.48 4.98
CA HIS A 104 -0.31 4.83 4.34
C HIS A 104 0.86 5.78 4.02
N GLY A 105 0.60 7.08 3.82
CA GLY A 105 1.62 8.12 3.56
C GLY A 105 2.17 8.81 4.82
N ASN A 106 1.75 8.42 6.01
CA ASN A 106 2.15 9.11 7.24
C ASN A 106 3.67 9.06 7.51
N PHE A 107 4.37 8.06 7.01
CA PHE A 107 5.83 7.94 7.13
C PHE A 107 6.58 9.09 6.45
N ILE A 108 6.00 9.72 5.41
CA ILE A 108 6.63 10.81 4.64
C ILE A 108 7.03 11.98 5.56
N LYS A 109 6.25 12.24 6.61
CA LYS A 109 6.55 13.28 7.62
C LYS A 109 7.83 13.03 8.41
N LYS A 110 8.32 11.79 8.42
CA LYS A 110 9.50 11.37 9.18
C LYS A 110 10.75 11.23 8.31
N LEU A 111 10.60 11.31 6.98
CA LEU A 111 11.73 11.20 6.06
C LEU A 111 12.66 12.40 6.19
N ILE A 112 13.94 12.13 6.18
CA ILE A 112 15.03 13.12 6.13
C ILE A 112 15.95 12.83 4.96
N VAL A 113 16.70 13.82 4.52
CA VAL A 113 17.71 13.65 3.46
C VAL A 113 18.72 12.58 3.88
N GLY A 114 18.97 11.65 2.96
CA GLY A 114 19.84 10.49 3.19
C GLY A 114 19.09 9.20 3.60
N ASP A 115 17.78 9.26 3.80
CA ASP A 115 16.99 8.05 4.03
C ASP A 115 16.89 7.23 2.73
N GLU A 116 17.12 5.93 2.85
CA GLU A 116 17.01 5.00 1.74
C GLU A 116 15.57 4.51 1.54
N ILE A 117 15.07 4.64 0.34
CA ILE A 117 13.78 4.11 -0.11
C ILE A 117 14.05 2.96 -1.08
N GLN A 118 13.45 1.82 -0.84
CA GLN A 118 13.61 0.62 -1.64
C GLN A 118 12.27 0.26 -2.30
N LEU A 119 12.30 -0.03 -3.60
CA LEU A 119 11.16 -0.56 -4.35
C LEU A 119 11.55 -1.91 -4.95
N GLN A 120 10.77 -2.95 -4.63
CA GLN A 120 10.86 -4.24 -5.32
C GLN A 120 9.82 -4.29 -6.42
N ASP A 121 10.22 -4.66 -7.62
CA ASP A 121 9.32 -4.86 -8.76
C ASP A 121 8.82 -6.31 -8.89
N LEU A 122 7.96 -6.58 -9.86
CA LEU A 122 7.39 -7.90 -10.12
C LEU A 122 8.41 -8.93 -10.64
N HIS A 123 9.56 -8.48 -11.11
CA HIS A 123 10.70 -9.33 -11.52
C HIS A 123 11.65 -9.61 -10.37
N LYS A 124 11.26 -9.27 -9.13
CA LYS A 124 12.04 -9.43 -7.89
C LYS A 124 13.30 -8.57 -7.83
N GLN A 125 13.43 -7.57 -8.70
CA GLN A 125 14.55 -6.62 -8.69
C GLN A 125 14.29 -5.51 -7.67
N TRP A 126 15.35 -5.10 -6.98
CA TRP A 126 15.30 -4.01 -6.03
C TRP A 126 15.89 -2.73 -6.63
N HIS A 127 15.19 -1.63 -6.45
CA HIS A 127 15.57 -0.29 -6.88
C HIS A 127 15.73 0.59 -5.65
N TYR A 128 16.86 1.28 -5.53
CA TYR A 128 17.25 2.04 -4.34
C TYR A 128 17.30 3.52 -4.68
N TYR A 129 16.74 4.34 -3.78
CA TYR A 129 16.69 5.79 -3.86
C TYR A 129 17.16 6.38 -2.54
N ILE A 130 17.87 7.53 -2.59
CA ILE A 130 18.39 8.26 -1.44
C ILE A 130 17.97 9.73 -1.56
#